data_d984cae5d9fc901d15ebdc1b2d50fe84
#
_entry.id   d984cae5d9fc901d15ebdc1b2d50fe84
#
_cell.length_a   1.000
_cell.length_b   1.000
_cell.length_c   1.000
_cell.angle_alpha   90.00
_cell.angle_beta   90.00
_cell.angle_gamma   90.00
#
_symmetry.space_group_name_H-M   'P 1'
#
loop_
_entity.id
_entity.type
_entity.pdbx_description
1 polymer ?
#
loop_
_entity_poly.entity_id
_entity_poly.type
_entity_poly.pdbx_seq_one_letter_code
_entity_poly.pdbx_strand_id
1 'polypeptide(L)'
;EAGTQRLRDVINKNVTWEQIERGCRIAFSEGYTSVKLYFMMGLPTETMEDIKGIADTAQQVVDLFYTIPDRPKGKGVQVTISVACFVPKPDTPFQFCAQDRREELREKQKYLLSCVHSRKIKVNYHDSTTSVLEGVFAKGDRRLGKVIETAFENGAFFDTWEEYFDYDRWMNAFAACGIDPDFYNYRTIGLDEVTPWDHLDVGVTKAHLVREYNKALAAQTTQPCTRQCSACGANKLIGGPCFDYSKNLL
;
A
#
# COMPACT_ATOMS: atom_id res chain seq x y z
N GLU A 1 1.60 0.43 7.93
CA GLU A 1 1.72 0.56 6.47
C GLU A 1 3.15 0.34 5.98
N ALA A 2 4.18 0.73 6.75
CA ALA A 2 5.58 0.53 6.44
C ALA A 2 6.41 0.27 7.70
N GLY A 3 7.50 -0.51 7.58
CA GLY A 3 8.30 -0.98 8.71
C GLY A 3 9.13 0.12 9.39
N THR A 4 9.64 1.08 8.62
CA THR A 4 10.49 2.17 9.14
C THR A 4 9.79 3.52 9.11
N GLN A 5 10.26 4.48 9.93
CA GLN A 5 9.75 5.85 9.89
C GLN A 5 10.03 6.48 8.54
N ARG A 6 11.25 6.29 7.99
CA ARG A 6 11.60 6.79 6.66
C ARG A 6 10.58 6.39 5.61
N LEU A 7 10.21 5.12 5.56
CA LEU A 7 9.28 4.64 4.54
C LEU A 7 7.83 5.07 4.83
N ARG A 8 7.45 5.25 6.10
CA ARG A 8 6.18 5.91 6.47
C ARG A 8 6.13 7.36 5.99
N ASP A 9 7.25 8.07 6.04
CA ASP A 9 7.35 9.44 5.54
C ASP A 9 7.27 9.49 4.00
N VAL A 10 7.90 8.53 3.29
CA VAL A 10 7.75 8.36 1.83
C VAL A 10 6.30 8.26 1.40
N ILE A 11 5.49 7.46 2.10
CA ILE A 11 4.06 7.31 1.79
C ILE A 11 3.17 8.36 2.48
N ASN A 12 3.77 9.37 3.11
CA ASN A 12 3.09 10.46 3.84
C ASN A 12 2.08 9.96 4.89
N LYS A 13 2.40 8.87 5.59
CA LYS A 13 1.46 8.24 6.55
C LYS A 13 1.34 8.99 7.85
N ASN A 14 2.31 9.82 8.21
CA ASN A 14 2.30 10.69 9.41
C ASN A 14 1.96 9.93 10.72
N VAL A 15 2.44 8.68 10.85
CA VAL A 15 2.30 7.87 12.07
C VAL A 15 3.68 7.55 12.61
N THR A 16 3.93 7.91 13.87
CA THR A 16 5.21 7.63 14.56
C THR A 16 5.13 6.35 15.39
N TRP A 17 6.29 5.86 15.81
CA TRP A 17 6.36 4.72 16.73
C TRP A 17 5.63 5.02 18.05
N GLU A 18 5.80 6.22 18.60
CA GLU A 18 5.15 6.61 19.87
C GLU A 18 3.63 6.54 19.78
N GLN A 19 3.06 6.85 18.62
CA GLN A 19 1.62 6.75 18.40
C GLN A 19 1.17 5.28 18.31
N ILE A 20 1.96 4.43 17.65
CA ILE A 20 1.72 2.98 17.59
C ILE A 20 1.81 2.38 18.99
N GLU A 21 2.89 2.67 19.71
CA GLU A 21 3.11 2.24 21.09
C GLU A 21 1.95 2.66 22.00
N ARG A 22 1.55 3.92 21.96
CA ARG A 22 0.45 4.44 22.76
C ARG A 22 -0.85 3.71 22.48
N GLY A 23 -1.20 3.47 21.20
CA GLY A 23 -2.40 2.75 20.82
C GLY A 23 -2.38 1.30 21.32
N CYS A 24 -1.27 0.60 21.15
CA CYS A 24 -1.10 -0.77 21.63
C CYS A 24 -1.13 -0.84 23.16
N ARG A 25 -0.51 0.10 23.85
CA ARG A 25 -0.50 0.17 25.33
C ARG A 25 -1.91 0.30 25.87
N ILE A 26 -2.72 1.21 25.33
CA ILE A 26 -4.13 1.38 25.73
C ILE A 26 -4.89 0.08 25.50
N ALA A 27 -4.82 -0.52 24.29
CA ALA A 27 -5.52 -1.75 23.98
C ALA A 27 -5.15 -2.89 24.93
N PHE A 28 -3.87 -3.07 25.23
CA PHE A 28 -3.40 -4.13 26.11
C PHE A 28 -3.80 -3.91 27.59
N SER A 29 -3.86 -2.66 28.05
CA SER A 29 -4.34 -2.31 29.40
C SER A 29 -5.85 -2.60 29.53
N GLU A 30 -6.62 -2.43 28.45
CA GLU A 30 -8.05 -2.76 28.38
C GLU A 30 -8.32 -4.27 28.16
N GLY A 31 -7.30 -5.12 28.17
CA GLY A 31 -7.45 -6.57 28.15
C GLY A 31 -7.32 -7.23 26.77
N TYR A 32 -7.03 -6.49 25.73
CA TYR A 32 -6.74 -7.08 24.42
C TYR A 32 -5.42 -7.86 24.45
N THR A 33 -5.39 -8.97 23.73
CA THR A 33 -4.21 -9.86 23.62
C THR A 33 -3.83 -10.14 22.18
N SER A 34 -4.53 -9.53 21.22
CA SER A 34 -4.25 -9.70 19.78
C SER A 34 -4.20 -8.35 19.10
N VAL A 35 -3.19 -8.16 18.25
CA VAL A 35 -3.02 -6.98 17.40
C VAL A 35 -2.73 -7.44 15.98
N LYS A 36 -3.37 -6.82 15.00
CA LYS A 36 -3.08 -7.03 13.58
C LYS A 36 -2.47 -5.74 13.02
N LEU A 37 -1.27 -5.86 12.50
CA LEU A 37 -0.52 -4.79 11.85
C LEU A 37 -0.57 -4.98 10.35
N TYR A 38 -0.97 -3.95 9.63
CA TYR A 38 -1.05 -3.96 8.17
C TYR A 38 0.14 -3.22 7.58
N PHE A 39 0.78 -3.86 6.60
CA PHE A 39 1.93 -3.32 5.87
C PHE A 39 1.75 -3.46 4.37
N MET A 40 2.47 -2.66 3.61
CA MET A 40 2.67 -2.82 2.18
C MET A 40 4.13 -3.19 1.92
N MET A 41 4.37 -3.98 0.87
CA MET A 41 5.67 -4.41 0.38
C MET A 41 5.79 -4.04 -1.11
N GLY A 42 6.97 -3.60 -1.54
CA GLY A 42 7.19 -3.09 -2.89
C GLY A 42 6.91 -1.59 -3.03
N LEU A 43 6.95 -0.86 -1.92
CA LEU A 43 6.79 0.60 -1.92
C LEU A 43 7.97 1.30 -2.64
N PRO A 44 7.73 2.45 -3.28
CA PRO A 44 8.81 3.24 -3.86
C PRO A 44 9.91 3.54 -2.83
N THR A 45 11.15 3.40 -3.24
CA THR A 45 12.36 3.57 -2.40
C THR A 45 12.54 2.54 -1.28
N GLU A 46 11.74 1.50 -1.22
CA GLU A 46 11.84 0.45 -0.21
C GLU A 46 13.18 -0.29 -0.29
N THR A 47 13.77 -0.55 0.87
CA THR A 47 15.01 -1.30 1.04
C THR A 47 14.77 -2.56 1.88
N MET A 48 15.74 -3.48 1.91
CA MET A 48 15.66 -4.67 2.77
C MET A 48 15.64 -4.30 4.25
N GLU A 49 16.19 -3.15 4.64
CA GLU A 49 16.10 -2.63 6.01
C GLU A 49 14.65 -2.25 6.36
N ASP A 50 13.90 -1.68 5.41
CA ASP A 50 12.47 -1.37 5.61
C ASP A 50 11.64 -2.65 5.77
N ILE A 51 11.98 -3.71 5.03
CA ILE A 51 11.34 -5.03 5.18
C ILE A 51 11.64 -5.62 6.56
N LYS A 52 12.90 -5.56 7.03
CA LYS A 52 13.27 -5.97 8.39
C LYS A 52 12.51 -5.15 9.44
N GLY A 53 12.33 -3.84 9.20
CA GLY A 53 11.58 -2.94 10.07
C GLY A 53 10.13 -3.40 10.32
N ILE A 54 9.52 -4.17 9.41
CA ILE A 54 8.20 -4.78 9.62
C ILE A 54 8.26 -5.80 10.77
N ALA A 55 9.27 -6.69 10.74
CA ALA A 55 9.48 -7.68 11.79
C ALA A 55 9.85 -7.02 13.12
N ASP A 56 10.73 -6.01 13.08
CA ASP A 56 11.16 -5.26 14.26
C ASP A 56 9.98 -4.54 14.93
N THR A 57 9.11 -3.90 14.15
CA THR A 57 7.89 -3.26 14.65
C THR A 57 6.97 -4.27 15.35
N ALA A 58 6.75 -5.44 14.75
CA ALA A 58 5.93 -6.47 15.36
C ALA A 58 6.55 -7.02 16.64
N GLN A 59 7.89 -7.19 16.69
CA GLN A 59 8.58 -7.62 17.88
C GLN A 59 8.48 -6.58 19.01
N GLN A 60 8.65 -5.29 18.69
CA GLN A 60 8.46 -4.20 19.66
C GLN A 60 7.05 -4.21 20.27
N VAL A 61 6.01 -4.51 19.48
CA VAL A 61 4.63 -4.64 19.99
C VAL A 61 4.49 -5.86 20.89
N VAL A 62 5.14 -6.99 20.56
CA VAL A 62 5.19 -8.16 21.47
C VAL A 62 5.86 -7.81 22.78
N ASP A 63 7.03 -7.15 22.73
CA ASP A 63 7.80 -6.79 23.92
C ASP A 63 7.04 -5.79 24.79
N LEU A 64 6.39 -4.80 24.17
CA LEU A 64 5.54 -3.82 24.85
C LEU A 64 4.47 -4.49 25.71
N PHE A 65 3.80 -5.53 25.22
CA PHE A 65 2.78 -6.26 26.00
C PHE A 65 3.29 -6.73 27.34
N TYR A 66 4.55 -7.22 27.39
CA TYR A 66 5.15 -7.73 28.62
C TYR A 66 5.63 -6.64 29.59
N THR A 67 5.70 -5.39 29.15
CA THR A 67 6.02 -4.24 30.03
C THR A 67 4.80 -3.70 30.77
N ILE A 68 3.58 -4.09 30.39
CA ILE A 68 2.35 -3.52 30.94
C ILE A 68 1.93 -4.27 32.21
N PRO A 69 1.87 -3.58 33.38
CA PRO A 69 1.52 -4.22 34.65
C PRO A 69 0.12 -4.83 34.69
N ASP A 70 -0.83 -4.13 34.11
CA ASP A 70 -2.28 -4.48 34.14
C ASP A 70 -2.70 -5.37 32.97
N ARG A 71 -1.77 -5.91 32.19
CA ARG A 71 -2.07 -6.84 31.12
C ARG A 71 -2.81 -8.09 31.60
N PRO A 72 -3.60 -8.76 30.77
CA PRO A 72 -4.25 -10.01 31.12
C PRO A 72 -3.26 -11.07 31.62
N LYS A 73 -3.40 -11.50 32.87
CA LYS A 73 -2.55 -12.54 33.47
C LYS A 73 -2.91 -13.93 32.90
N GLY A 74 -1.91 -14.77 32.66
CA GLY A 74 -2.09 -16.12 32.14
C GLY A 74 -2.38 -16.20 30.64
N LYS A 75 -2.45 -15.07 29.93
CA LYS A 75 -2.62 -15.01 28.46
C LYS A 75 -1.35 -14.47 27.81
N GLY A 76 -0.99 -15.03 26.65
CA GLY A 76 0.07 -14.49 25.79
C GLY A 76 -0.50 -13.48 24.79
N VAL A 77 0.39 -12.67 24.21
CA VAL A 77 0.03 -11.80 23.07
C VAL A 77 0.18 -12.54 21.76
N GLN A 78 -0.68 -12.22 20.79
CA GLN A 78 -0.55 -12.61 19.40
C GLN A 78 -0.49 -11.37 18.52
N VAL A 79 0.61 -11.17 17.79
CA VAL A 79 0.74 -10.12 16.78
C VAL A 79 0.65 -10.75 15.40
N THR A 80 -0.22 -10.23 14.56
CA THR A 80 -0.33 -10.67 13.16
C THR A 80 0.18 -9.57 12.25
N ILE A 81 1.21 -9.84 11.48
CA ILE A 81 1.67 -9.04 10.35
C ILE A 81 0.82 -9.43 9.14
N SER A 82 0.15 -8.47 8.50
CA SER A 82 -0.58 -8.66 7.25
C SER A 82 0.04 -7.77 6.18
N VAL A 83 0.65 -8.37 5.16
CA VAL A 83 1.38 -7.67 4.11
C VAL A 83 0.62 -7.75 2.80
N ALA A 84 0.29 -6.58 2.23
CA ALA A 84 -0.20 -6.46 0.86
C ALA A 84 0.94 -6.06 -0.07
N CYS A 85 0.90 -6.51 -1.32
CA CYS A 85 1.79 -5.99 -2.35
C CYS A 85 1.34 -4.57 -2.72
N PHE A 86 2.30 -3.66 -2.86
CA PHE A 86 2.01 -2.31 -3.34
C PHE A 86 1.57 -2.36 -4.81
N VAL A 87 0.49 -1.65 -5.11
CA VAL A 87 -0.03 -1.48 -6.47
C VAL A 87 -0.17 0.02 -6.74
N PRO A 88 0.61 0.56 -7.71
CA PRO A 88 0.46 1.96 -8.12
C PRO A 88 -0.96 2.22 -8.63
N LYS A 89 -1.57 3.30 -8.16
CA LYS A 89 -2.95 3.67 -8.55
C LYS A 89 -2.98 5.00 -9.30
N PRO A 90 -3.85 5.14 -10.33
CA PRO A 90 -4.15 6.43 -10.95
C PRO A 90 -4.51 7.50 -9.93
N ASP A 91 -4.27 8.75 -10.27
CA ASP A 91 -4.59 9.93 -9.46
C ASP A 91 -3.97 9.94 -8.05
N THR A 92 -2.89 9.18 -7.88
CA THR A 92 -2.04 9.20 -6.68
C THR A 92 -0.62 9.65 -7.03
N PRO A 93 0.17 10.16 -6.05
CA PRO A 93 1.57 10.50 -6.31
C PRO A 93 2.40 9.34 -6.89
N PHE A 94 2.04 8.10 -6.57
CA PHE A 94 2.77 6.92 -7.03
C PHE A 94 2.26 6.33 -8.35
N GLN A 95 1.33 6.98 -9.04
CA GLN A 95 0.92 6.56 -10.39
C GLN A 95 2.08 6.45 -11.39
N PHE A 96 3.16 7.20 -11.14
CA PHE A 96 4.36 7.22 -11.98
C PHE A 96 5.28 6.01 -11.77
N CYS A 97 5.11 5.25 -10.67
CA CYS A 97 5.98 4.15 -10.30
C CYS A 97 5.68 2.88 -11.10
N ALA A 98 6.72 2.08 -11.32
CA ALA A 98 6.57 0.67 -11.61
C ALA A 98 6.13 -0.09 -10.35
N GLN A 99 5.49 -1.24 -10.53
CA GLN A 99 5.32 -2.22 -9.48
C GLN A 99 6.57 -3.12 -9.41
N ASP A 100 6.91 -3.65 -8.25
CA ASP A 100 7.93 -4.68 -8.13
C ASP A 100 7.54 -5.94 -8.90
N ARG A 101 8.53 -6.61 -9.49
CA ARG A 101 8.30 -7.91 -10.13
C ARG A 101 7.97 -8.99 -9.11
N ARG A 102 7.28 -10.02 -9.54
CA ARG A 102 6.89 -11.14 -8.67
C ARG A 102 8.08 -11.80 -7.96
N GLU A 103 9.20 -11.90 -8.66
CA GLU A 103 10.44 -12.45 -8.14
C GLU A 103 10.97 -11.59 -6.99
N GLU A 104 11.00 -10.27 -7.17
CA GLU A 104 11.42 -9.30 -6.15
C GLU A 104 10.50 -9.36 -4.92
N LEU A 105 9.18 -9.39 -5.13
CA LEU A 105 8.22 -9.54 -4.04
C LEU A 105 8.42 -10.84 -3.25
N ARG A 106 8.67 -11.97 -3.95
CA ARG A 106 8.95 -13.26 -3.32
C ARG A 106 10.24 -13.26 -2.51
N GLU A 107 11.29 -12.60 -3.00
CA GLU A 107 12.56 -12.43 -2.27
C GLU A 107 12.34 -11.60 -0.99
N LYS A 108 11.62 -10.50 -1.08
CA LYS A 108 11.24 -9.66 0.07
C LYS A 108 10.40 -10.44 1.09
N GLN A 109 9.43 -11.24 0.62
CA GLN A 109 8.61 -12.09 1.49
C GLN A 109 9.46 -13.14 2.23
N LYS A 110 10.36 -13.83 1.52
CA LYS A 110 11.29 -14.80 2.13
C LYS A 110 12.18 -14.11 3.17
N TYR A 111 12.70 -12.92 2.85
CA TYR A 111 13.52 -12.17 3.78
C TYR A 111 12.73 -11.74 5.02
N LEU A 112 11.51 -11.24 4.88
CA LEU A 112 10.64 -10.90 6.02
C LEU A 112 10.45 -12.13 6.93
N LEU A 113 10.13 -13.28 6.35
CA LEU A 113 9.95 -14.52 7.12
C LEU A 113 11.22 -14.91 7.87
N SER A 114 12.41 -14.71 7.29
CA SER A 114 13.68 -14.98 7.95
C SER A 114 14.00 -14.02 9.12
N CYS A 115 13.39 -12.83 9.13
CA CYS A 115 13.54 -11.84 10.21
C CYS A 115 12.59 -12.10 11.41
N VAL A 116 11.57 -12.93 11.23
CA VAL A 116 10.56 -13.18 12.28
C VAL A 116 10.94 -14.44 13.07
N HIS A 117 11.37 -14.27 14.31
CA HIS A 117 11.83 -15.37 15.18
C HIS A 117 10.83 -15.73 16.29
N SER A 118 9.90 -14.85 16.62
CA SER A 118 8.95 -15.04 17.72
C SER A 118 7.75 -15.88 17.30
N ARG A 119 7.45 -16.94 18.04
CA ARG A 119 6.21 -17.73 17.87
C ARG A 119 4.92 -16.93 18.16
N LYS A 120 5.05 -15.72 18.72
CA LYS A 120 3.94 -14.80 19.00
C LYS A 120 3.61 -13.91 17.79
N ILE A 121 4.41 -13.99 16.73
CA ILE A 121 4.20 -13.23 15.50
C ILE A 121 3.77 -14.20 14.40
N LYS A 122 2.61 -13.94 13.80
CA LYS A 122 2.12 -14.62 12.61
C LYS A 122 2.28 -13.69 11.41
N VAL A 123 2.78 -14.20 10.28
CA VAL A 123 2.89 -13.45 9.03
C VAL A 123 1.87 -13.99 8.03
N ASN A 124 1.05 -13.10 7.48
CA ASN A 124 0.18 -13.35 6.35
C ASN A 124 0.57 -12.36 5.24
N TYR A 125 0.62 -12.82 4.00
CA TYR A 125 0.86 -11.97 2.83
C TYR A 125 -0.09 -12.35 1.70
N HIS A 126 -0.41 -11.37 0.85
CA HIS A 126 -1.25 -11.60 -0.32
C HIS A 126 -0.45 -12.26 -1.44
N ASP A 127 -1.14 -13.03 -2.27
CA ASP A 127 -0.53 -13.61 -3.45
C ASP A 127 -0.11 -12.52 -4.44
N SER A 128 1.10 -12.65 -4.99
CA SER A 128 1.65 -11.69 -5.94
C SER A 128 0.98 -11.73 -7.31
N THR A 129 0.36 -12.85 -7.70
CA THR A 129 -0.31 -13.00 -9.00
C THR A 129 -1.53 -12.12 -9.12
N THR A 130 -2.38 -12.09 -8.09
CA THR A 130 -3.54 -11.20 -8.01
C THR A 130 -3.10 -9.73 -8.05
N SER A 131 -2.02 -9.39 -7.30
CA SER A 131 -1.50 -8.03 -7.25
C SER A 131 -0.91 -7.56 -8.59
N VAL A 132 -0.32 -8.46 -9.38
CA VAL A 132 0.14 -8.17 -10.75
C VAL A 132 -1.03 -7.80 -11.64
N LEU A 133 -2.09 -8.61 -11.68
CA LEU A 133 -3.29 -8.30 -12.46
C LEU A 133 -3.93 -6.98 -12.02
N GLU A 134 -4.03 -6.75 -10.72
CA GLU A 134 -4.53 -5.49 -10.17
C GLU A 134 -3.72 -4.30 -10.69
N GLY A 135 -2.39 -4.41 -10.74
CA GLY A 135 -1.50 -3.38 -11.25
C GLY A 135 -1.70 -3.12 -12.75
N VAL A 136 -1.85 -4.17 -13.54
CA VAL A 136 -2.13 -4.06 -14.98
C VAL A 136 -3.44 -3.34 -15.22
N PHE A 137 -4.52 -3.73 -14.53
CA PHE A 137 -5.83 -3.10 -14.71
C PHE A 137 -5.89 -1.69 -14.12
N ALA A 138 -5.18 -1.42 -13.02
CA ALA A 138 -5.12 -0.08 -12.44
C ALA A 138 -4.45 0.94 -13.37
N LYS A 139 -3.43 0.54 -14.12
CA LYS A 139 -2.67 1.40 -15.06
C LYS A 139 -3.07 1.19 -16.51
N GLY A 140 -4.08 0.37 -16.74
CA GLY A 140 -4.51 -0.05 -18.07
C GLY A 140 -5.23 1.01 -18.87
N ASP A 141 -5.45 0.69 -20.11
CA ASP A 141 -6.26 1.49 -21.06
C ASP A 141 -7.37 0.64 -21.68
N ARG A 142 -8.16 1.25 -22.59
CA ARG A 142 -9.33 0.59 -23.20
C ARG A 142 -9.02 -0.70 -23.95
N ARG A 143 -7.77 -0.96 -24.35
CA ARG A 143 -7.36 -2.21 -25.01
C ARG A 143 -7.55 -3.42 -24.10
N LEU A 144 -7.48 -3.23 -22.78
CA LEU A 144 -7.70 -4.29 -21.80
C LEU A 144 -9.14 -4.81 -21.79
N GLY A 145 -10.11 -4.07 -22.33
CA GLY A 145 -11.48 -4.55 -22.49
C GLY A 145 -11.56 -5.86 -23.27
N LYS A 146 -10.73 -6.00 -24.34
CA LYS A 146 -10.70 -7.25 -25.12
C LYS A 146 -10.08 -8.40 -24.34
N VAL A 147 -9.08 -8.11 -23.49
CA VAL A 147 -8.48 -9.14 -22.60
C VAL A 147 -9.50 -9.66 -21.60
N ILE A 148 -10.29 -8.75 -21.00
CA ILE A 148 -11.35 -9.14 -20.05
C ILE A 148 -12.40 -10.02 -20.73
N GLU A 149 -12.86 -9.63 -21.93
CA GLU A 149 -13.81 -10.41 -22.72
C GLU A 149 -13.25 -11.80 -23.02
N THR A 150 -12.00 -11.88 -23.51
CA THR A 150 -11.35 -13.15 -23.83
C THR A 150 -11.14 -14.02 -22.59
N ALA A 151 -10.74 -13.45 -21.45
CA ALA A 151 -10.61 -14.17 -20.19
C ALA A 151 -11.97 -14.72 -19.71
N PHE A 152 -13.03 -13.92 -19.83
CA PHE A 152 -14.38 -14.33 -19.49
C PHE A 152 -14.87 -15.49 -20.38
N GLU A 153 -14.68 -15.41 -21.70
CA GLU A 153 -15.01 -16.47 -22.65
C GLU A 153 -14.25 -17.77 -22.35
N ASN A 154 -13.05 -17.66 -21.80
CA ASN A 154 -12.22 -18.78 -21.35
C ASN A 154 -12.50 -19.24 -19.90
N GLY A 155 -13.57 -18.75 -19.27
CA GLY A 155 -14.06 -19.22 -17.98
C GLY A 155 -13.50 -18.47 -16.76
N ALA A 156 -13.06 -17.21 -16.90
CA ALA A 156 -12.73 -16.34 -15.77
C ALA A 156 -14.02 -15.85 -15.10
N PHE A 157 -14.52 -16.62 -14.17
CA PHE A 157 -15.68 -16.30 -13.35
C PHE A 157 -15.28 -16.34 -11.86
N PHE A 158 -15.79 -15.41 -11.08
CA PHE A 158 -15.58 -15.39 -9.63
C PHE A 158 -14.12 -15.30 -9.19
N ASP A 159 -13.26 -14.66 -9.97
CA ASP A 159 -11.79 -14.56 -9.71
C ASP A 159 -11.44 -13.81 -8.40
N THR A 160 -12.41 -13.26 -7.69
CA THR A 160 -12.26 -12.75 -6.32
C THR A 160 -12.02 -13.90 -5.31
N TRP A 161 -12.42 -15.12 -5.65
CA TRP A 161 -12.26 -16.30 -4.83
C TRP A 161 -11.03 -17.08 -5.27
N GLU A 162 -10.13 -17.37 -4.34
CA GLU A 162 -8.84 -18.01 -4.61
C GLU A 162 -8.99 -19.34 -5.37
N GLU A 163 -10.02 -20.11 -5.06
CA GLU A 163 -10.32 -21.41 -5.70
C GLU A 163 -10.75 -21.31 -7.17
N TYR A 164 -11.21 -20.14 -7.62
CA TYR A 164 -11.61 -19.91 -9.02
C TYR A 164 -10.60 -19.10 -9.82
N PHE A 165 -9.70 -18.43 -9.12
CA PHE A 165 -8.67 -17.60 -9.73
C PHE A 165 -7.62 -18.43 -10.46
N ASP A 166 -7.43 -18.17 -11.74
CA ASP A 166 -6.43 -18.83 -12.58
C ASP A 166 -5.58 -17.79 -13.30
N TYR A 167 -4.36 -17.61 -12.82
CA TYR A 167 -3.42 -16.64 -13.36
C TYR A 167 -3.04 -16.95 -14.81
N ASP A 168 -2.86 -18.22 -15.16
CA ASP A 168 -2.43 -18.63 -16.51
C ASP A 168 -3.55 -18.37 -17.53
N ARG A 169 -4.81 -18.49 -17.14
CA ARG A 169 -5.96 -18.10 -17.97
C ARG A 169 -5.87 -16.63 -18.38
N TRP A 170 -5.53 -15.74 -17.46
CA TRP A 170 -5.33 -14.32 -17.74
C TRP A 170 -4.13 -14.08 -18.65
N MET A 171 -3.00 -14.72 -18.40
CA MET A 171 -1.81 -14.59 -19.23
C MET A 171 -2.07 -15.08 -20.66
N ASN A 172 -2.82 -16.17 -20.82
CA ASN A 172 -3.25 -16.67 -22.14
C ASN A 172 -4.20 -15.66 -22.84
N ALA A 173 -5.09 -15.01 -22.12
CA ALA A 173 -5.96 -13.96 -22.68
C ALA A 173 -5.15 -12.74 -23.16
N PHE A 174 -4.16 -12.30 -22.39
CA PHE A 174 -3.21 -11.25 -22.82
C PHE A 174 -2.49 -11.65 -24.10
N ALA A 175 -1.93 -12.85 -24.14
CA ALA A 175 -1.22 -13.37 -25.31
C ALA A 175 -2.12 -13.45 -26.54
N ALA A 176 -3.34 -13.97 -26.40
CA ALA A 176 -4.32 -14.06 -27.48
C ALA A 176 -4.72 -12.69 -28.04
N CYS A 177 -4.72 -11.65 -27.21
CA CYS A 177 -5.00 -10.28 -27.63
C CYS A 177 -3.76 -9.53 -28.14
N GLY A 178 -2.56 -10.12 -28.11
CA GLY A 178 -1.30 -9.46 -28.48
C GLY A 178 -0.93 -8.29 -27.56
N ILE A 179 -1.32 -8.36 -26.29
CA ILE A 179 -1.07 -7.32 -25.28
C ILE A 179 -0.04 -7.84 -24.28
N ASP A 180 0.99 -7.04 -24.06
CA ASP A 180 2.00 -7.31 -23.04
C ASP A 180 1.57 -6.68 -21.70
N PRO A 181 1.25 -7.47 -20.67
CA PRO A 181 0.89 -6.96 -19.34
C PRO A 181 2.06 -6.21 -18.66
N ASP A 182 3.32 -6.58 -18.94
CA ASP A 182 4.51 -5.95 -18.38
C ASP A 182 4.60 -4.47 -18.76
N PHE A 183 4.11 -4.10 -19.95
CA PHE A 183 4.05 -2.71 -20.40
C PHE A 183 3.26 -1.81 -19.44
N TYR A 184 2.18 -2.31 -18.86
CA TYR A 184 1.37 -1.54 -17.93
C TYR A 184 1.97 -1.53 -16.53
N ASN A 185 2.53 -2.65 -16.09
CA ASN A 185 2.82 -2.88 -14.69
C ASN A 185 4.25 -2.47 -14.30
N TYR A 186 5.24 -2.83 -15.12
CA TYR A 186 6.65 -2.74 -14.73
C TYR A 186 7.42 -1.57 -15.34
N ARG A 187 6.73 -0.64 -16.01
CA ARG A 187 7.37 0.59 -16.47
C ARG A 187 7.09 1.76 -15.54
N THR A 188 8.06 2.64 -15.42
CA THR A 188 7.88 3.98 -14.86
C THR A 188 7.19 4.85 -15.91
N ILE A 189 6.18 5.63 -15.50
CA ILE A 189 5.48 6.60 -16.34
C ILE A 189 6.21 7.94 -16.22
N GLY A 190 6.48 8.58 -17.36
CA GLY A 190 7.09 9.93 -17.37
C GLY A 190 6.16 10.96 -16.72
N LEU A 191 6.74 11.93 -16.01
CA LEU A 191 5.95 12.94 -15.29
C LEU A 191 5.08 13.80 -16.22
N ASP A 192 5.54 13.99 -17.48
CA ASP A 192 4.83 14.75 -18.52
C ASP A 192 4.04 13.83 -19.48
N GLU A 193 4.10 12.50 -19.29
CA GLU A 193 3.41 11.56 -20.15
C GLU A 193 1.87 11.69 -19.98
N VAL A 194 1.16 11.67 -21.12
CA VAL A 194 -0.30 11.64 -21.10
C VAL A 194 -0.74 10.21 -20.75
N THR A 195 -1.47 10.10 -19.64
CA THR A 195 -1.96 8.81 -19.15
C THR A 195 -3.41 8.52 -19.59
N PRO A 196 -3.84 7.26 -19.60
CA PRO A 196 -5.21 6.91 -19.99
C PRO A 196 -6.31 7.59 -19.18
N TRP A 197 -6.01 8.05 -17.98
CA TRP A 197 -6.95 8.69 -17.04
C TRP A 197 -6.84 10.21 -16.97
N ASP A 198 -5.88 10.86 -17.65
CA ASP A 198 -5.70 12.32 -17.61
C ASP A 198 -6.94 13.12 -18.12
N HIS A 199 -7.88 12.46 -18.76
CA HIS A 199 -9.15 13.08 -19.20
C HIS A 199 -10.22 13.13 -18.09
N LEU A 200 -9.97 12.48 -16.95
CA LEU A 200 -10.87 12.47 -15.79
C LEU A 200 -10.44 13.57 -14.82
N ASP A 201 -11.36 14.46 -14.47
CA ASP A 201 -11.11 15.47 -13.44
C ASP A 201 -11.56 14.94 -12.07
N VAL A 202 -10.61 14.47 -11.27
CA VAL A 202 -10.82 14.01 -9.90
C VAL A 202 -10.62 15.13 -8.87
N GLY A 203 -10.43 16.38 -9.33
CA GLY A 203 -10.19 17.55 -8.50
C GLY A 203 -8.76 17.72 -8.01
N VAL A 204 -7.88 16.72 -8.21
CA VAL A 204 -6.47 16.82 -7.85
C VAL A 204 -5.64 17.04 -9.11
N THR A 205 -4.84 18.12 -9.12
CA THR A 205 -4.06 18.47 -10.30
C THR A 205 -2.84 17.55 -10.46
N LYS A 206 -2.49 17.22 -11.70
CA LYS A 206 -1.26 16.46 -12.02
C LYS A 206 -0.01 17.14 -11.45
N ALA A 207 0.06 18.47 -11.50
CA ALA A 207 1.16 19.24 -10.91
C ALA A 207 1.29 19.02 -9.39
N HIS A 208 0.18 18.83 -8.67
CA HIS A 208 0.22 18.46 -7.27
C HIS A 208 0.76 17.05 -7.08
N LEU A 209 0.30 16.08 -7.86
CA LEU A 209 0.76 14.70 -7.79
C LEU A 209 2.28 14.60 -8.04
N VAL A 210 2.79 15.34 -9.02
CA VAL A 210 4.25 15.43 -9.31
C VAL A 210 5.01 16.04 -8.13
N ARG A 211 4.50 17.11 -7.51
CA ARG A 211 5.15 17.69 -6.32
C ARG A 211 5.21 16.71 -5.15
N GLU A 212 4.10 16.03 -4.87
CA GLU A 212 4.04 15.04 -3.80
C GLU A 212 4.89 13.79 -4.11
N TYR A 213 4.97 13.37 -5.36
CA TYR A 213 5.89 12.32 -5.81
C TYR A 213 7.36 12.67 -5.52
N ASN A 214 7.78 13.89 -5.89
CA ASN A 214 9.16 14.34 -5.64
C ASN A 214 9.47 14.45 -4.14
N LYS A 215 8.51 14.91 -3.32
CA LYS A 215 8.64 14.91 -1.86
C LYS A 215 8.76 13.49 -1.30
N ALA A 216 7.94 12.56 -1.79
CA ALA A 216 7.98 11.16 -1.39
C ALA A 216 9.36 10.55 -1.64
N LEU A 217 9.96 10.77 -2.83
CA LEU A 217 11.31 10.29 -3.13
C LEU A 217 12.38 10.85 -2.17
N ALA A 218 12.15 12.04 -1.62
CA ALA A 218 13.00 12.69 -0.62
C ALA A 218 12.59 12.38 0.83
N ALA A 219 11.63 11.47 1.05
CA ALA A 219 11.03 11.17 2.36
C ALA A 219 10.53 12.43 3.11
N GLN A 220 10.01 13.42 2.37
CA GLN A 220 9.45 14.65 2.92
C GLN A 220 7.94 14.53 3.04
N THR A 221 7.42 14.80 4.22
CA THR A 221 5.98 14.75 4.49
C THR A 221 5.25 16.05 4.13
N THR A 222 3.98 15.91 3.80
CA THR A 222 3.04 17.03 3.65
C THR A 222 2.06 17.01 4.81
N GLN A 223 1.81 18.18 5.39
CA GLN A 223 0.84 18.31 6.49
C GLN A 223 -0.58 17.98 6.03
N PRO A 224 -1.43 17.41 6.91
CA PRO A 224 -2.82 17.13 6.58
C PRO A 224 -3.60 18.43 6.34
N CYS A 225 -4.62 18.36 5.47
CA CYS A 225 -5.46 19.50 5.10
C CYS A 225 -6.09 20.23 6.28
N THR A 226 -6.24 19.56 7.43
CA THR A 226 -6.74 20.16 8.68
C THR A 226 -5.75 21.14 9.31
N ARG A 227 -4.47 21.09 8.93
CA ARG A 227 -3.42 22.00 9.43
C ARG A 227 -2.96 22.99 8.38
N GLN A 228 -2.80 22.54 7.14
CA GLN A 228 -2.29 23.38 6.07
C GLN A 228 -2.81 22.92 4.71
N CYS A 229 -3.27 23.88 3.88
CA CYS A 229 -3.64 23.59 2.51
C CYS A 229 -2.41 23.29 1.66
N SER A 230 -2.38 22.14 0.99
CA SER A 230 -1.32 21.73 0.06
C SER A 230 -1.52 22.23 -1.38
N ALA A 231 -2.58 23.01 -1.64
CA ALA A 231 -2.96 23.51 -2.97
C ALA A 231 -3.09 22.37 -4.02
N CYS A 232 -3.77 21.28 -3.63
CA CYS A 232 -3.96 20.10 -4.50
C CYS A 232 -4.92 20.38 -5.68
N GLY A 233 -5.82 21.34 -5.56
CA GLY A 233 -6.83 21.67 -6.57
C GLY A 233 -8.26 21.26 -6.20
N ALA A 234 -8.45 20.37 -5.23
CA ALA A 234 -9.77 19.82 -4.87
C ALA A 234 -10.80 20.90 -4.46
N ASN A 235 -10.34 22.04 -3.98
CA ASN A 235 -11.20 23.19 -3.66
C ASN A 235 -12.00 23.71 -4.86
N LYS A 236 -11.55 23.47 -6.09
CA LYS A 236 -12.28 23.87 -7.31
C LYS A 236 -13.57 23.08 -7.47
N LEU A 237 -13.59 21.79 -7.13
CA LEU A 237 -14.79 20.95 -7.20
C LEU A 237 -15.88 21.37 -6.24
N ILE A 238 -15.52 21.88 -5.07
CA ILE A 238 -16.49 22.29 -4.03
C ILE A 238 -16.79 23.78 -4.06
N GLY A 239 -16.17 24.54 -4.97
CA GLY A 239 -16.41 25.97 -5.14
C GLY A 239 -15.95 26.86 -3.97
N GLY A 240 -15.02 26.38 -3.12
CA GLY A 240 -14.54 27.11 -1.95
C GLY A 240 -13.39 26.39 -1.23
N PRO A 241 -12.96 26.89 -0.06
CA PRO A 241 -11.93 26.24 0.74
C PRO A 241 -12.41 24.88 1.26
N CYS A 242 -11.58 23.85 1.13
CA CYS A 242 -11.88 22.49 1.61
C CYS A 242 -12.00 22.43 3.14
N PHE A 243 -11.38 23.36 3.84
CA PHE A 243 -11.32 23.41 5.28
C PHE A 243 -11.34 24.85 5.78
N ASP A 244 -12.16 25.10 6.81
CA ASP A 244 -12.23 26.42 7.45
C ASP A 244 -11.30 26.46 8.65
N TYR A 245 -10.10 26.99 8.44
CA TYR A 245 -9.09 27.13 9.49
C TYR A 245 -9.49 28.07 10.63
N SER A 246 -10.49 28.93 10.42
CA SER A 246 -10.96 29.85 11.46
C SER A 246 -11.76 29.16 12.56
N LYS A 247 -12.29 27.97 12.31
CA LYS A 247 -13.13 27.20 13.25
C LYS A 247 -12.35 26.21 14.12
N ASN A 248 -11.03 26.03 13.90
CA ASN A 248 -10.22 25.06 14.63
C ASN A 248 -9.19 25.67 15.58
N LEU A 249 -9.52 26.85 16.15
CA LEU A 249 -8.75 27.46 17.24
C LEU A 249 -9.34 27.13 18.63
N LEU A 250 -9.70 25.83 18.82
CA LEU A 250 -10.03 25.29 20.15
C LEU A 250 -9.15 24.12 20.50
#